data_aa9441d3e42be9e5844da62f82f09d47
#
_entry.id   aa9441d3e42be9e5844da62f82f09d47
#
_cell.length_a   1.000
_cell.length_b   1.000
_cell.length_c   1.000
_cell.angle_alpha   90.00
_cell.angle_beta   90.00
_cell.angle_gamma   90.00
#
_symmetry.space_group_name_H-M   'P 1'
#
loop_
_entity.id
_entity.type
_entity.pdbx_description
1 polymer ?
#
loop_
_entity_poly.entity_id
_entity_poly.type
_entity_poly.pdbx_seq_one_letter_code
_entity_poly.pdbx_strand_id
1 'polypeptide(L)'
;MKCKNFRFRTKDYQKYIYCVKKKKKIQYAECKECKYKEYKQVKEIKKKSKTLKKLEDNRFSIITDNLKVCYICRKRPKMDLNEVFGGSNRQMSMKYGLVIPVCRECHTQYDLDKELRNRYQKEAQLKFEEIHSHELFMNEFKKDYFRRKMK
;
A
#
# COMPACT_ATOMS: atom_id res chain seq x y z
N MET A 1 16.68 6.56 21.98
CA MET A 1 15.63 7.37 21.32
C MET A 1 16.20 8.67 20.78
N LYS A 2 15.83 9.11 19.56
CA LYS A 2 16.29 10.38 18.98
C LYS A 2 15.28 11.49 19.30
N CYS A 3 15.79 12.67 19.67
CA CYS A 3 14.97 13.87 19.90
C CYS A 3 14.20 14.26 18.62
N LYS A 4 12.94 14.73 18.74
CA LYS A 4 12.12 15.15 17.58
C LYS A 4 12.71 16.33 16.79
N ASN A 5 13.54 17.14 17.45
CA ASN A 5 14.20 18.30 16.87
C ASN A 5 15.55 17.98 16.20
N PHE A 6 15.94 16.71 16.21
CA PHE A 6 17.20 16.22 15.63
C PHE A 6 17.03 15.95 14.13
N ARG A 7 17.90 16.52 13.30
CA ARG A 7 17.94 16.29 11.84
C ARG A 7 19.36 16.03 11.39
N PHE A 8 19.54 15.07 10.48
CA PHE A 8 20.76 14.98 9.68
C PHE A 8 20.65 15.95 8.51
N ARG A 9 21.73 16.67 8.24
CA ARG A 9 21.88 17.52 7.05
C ARG A 9 23.23 17.25 6.40
N THR A 10 23.33 17.53 5.10
CA THR A 10 24.58 17.43 4.35
C THR A 10 24.92 18.81 3.79
N LYS A 11 26.15 19.22 3.96
CA LYS A 11 26.73 20.40 3.32
C LYS A 11 28.13 20.03 2.87
N ASP A 12 28.50 20.35 1.65
CA ASP A 12 29.82 20.06 1.06
C ASP A 12 30.24 18.59 1.28
N TYR A 13 29.33 17.67 0.96
CA TYR A 13 29.47 16.21 1.14
C TYR A 13 29.68 15.72 2.59
N GLN A 14 29.69 16.62 3.58
CA GLN A 14 29.82 16.26 4.99
C GLN A 14 28.42 16.20 5.67
N LYS A 15 28.17 15.08 6.34
CA LYS A 15 26.96 14.92 7.15
C LYS A 15 27.16 15.55 8.53
N TYR A 16 26.19 16.34 8.97
CA TYR A 16 26.20 16.92 10.31
C TYR A 16 24.83 16.83 10.98
N ILE A 17 24.81 17.01 12.28
CA ILE A 17 23.60 17.04 13.09
C ILE A 17 23.14 18.49 13.24
N TYR A 18 21.88 18.75 12.95
CA TYR A 18 21.25 20.05 13.09
C TYR A 18 20.07 19.97 14.08
N CYS A 19 20.07 20.89 15.04
CA CYS A 19 18.95 21.03 15.97
C CYS A 19 17.98 22.10 15.45
N VAL A 20 16.76 21.70 15.09
CA VAL A 20 15.74 22.62 14.59
C VAL A 20 15.32 23.64 15.66
N LYS A 21 15.24 23.23 16.93
CA LYS A 21 14.87 24.13 18.05
C LYS A 21 15.94 25.20 18.32
N LYS A 22 17.22 24.79 18.34
CA LYS A 22 18.36 25.70 18.57
C LYS A 22 18.83 26.40 17.28
N LYS A 23 18.31 26.02 16.12
CA LYS A 23 18.66 26.54 14.79
C LYS A 23 20.18 26.52 14.48
N LYS A 24 20.92 25.53 15.00
CA LYS A 24 22.38 25.41 14.81
C LYS A 24 22.86 23.96 14.62
N LYS A 25 24.08 23.81 14.10
CA LYS A 25 24.81 22.53 14.17
C LYS A 25 25.10 22.18 15.64
N ILE A 26 24.98 20.90 15.95
CA ILE A 26 25.25 20.38 17.30
C ILE A 26 26.03 19.08 17.24
N GLN A 27 26.74 18.76 18.32
CA GLN A 27 27.32 17.44 18.52
C GLN A 27 26.28 16.50 19.20
N TYR A 28 26.45 15.21 19.01
CA TYR A 28 25.52 14.23 19.59
C TYR A 28 25.51 14.28 21.12
N ALA A 29 26.67 14.55 21.74
CA ALA A 29 26.80 14.72 23.19
C ALA A 29 25.90 15.86 23.70
N GLU A 30 25.94 17.03 23.06
CA GLU A 30 25.09 18.19 23.41
C GLU A 30 23.59 17.87 23.33
N CYS A 31 23.20 16.92 22.48
CA CYS A 31 21.82 16.50 22.36
C CYS A 31 21.40 15.55 23.47
N LYS A 32 22.32 14.77 24.04
CA LYS A 32 22.03 13.86 25.15
C LYS A 32 21.58 14.61 26.42
N GLU A 33 22.21 15.71 26.74
CA GLU A 33 22.01 16.50 27.96
C GLU A 33 21.11 17.74 27.77
N CYS A 34 20.50 17.85 26.60
CA CYS A 34 19.76 19.03 26.23
C CYS A 34 18.42 19.15 27.01
N LYS A 35 18.23 20.25 27.74
CA LYS A 35 16.97 20.57 28.46
C LYS A 35 15.74 20.69 27.57
N TYR A 36 15.91 20.96 26.28
CA TYR A 36 14.83 21.02 25.28
C TYR A 36 14.60 19.68 24.56
N LYS A 37 15.09 18.58 25.10
CA LYS A 37 14.99 17.27 24.51
C LYS A 37 13.54 16.80 24.51
N GLU A 38 12.97 16.69 23.36
CA GLU A 38 11.62 16.20 23.17
C GLU A 38 11.65 14.93 22.31
N TYR A 39 11.17 13.84 22.83
CA TYR A 39 11.06 12.60 22.07
C TYR A 39 9.82 12.63 21.17
N LYS A 40 9.95 12.02 19.99
CA LYS A 40 8.75 11.71 19.21
C LYS A 40 7.89 10.77 20.07
N GLN A 41 6.69 11.16 20.34
CA GLN A 41 5.73 10.22 20.90
C GLN A 41 5.61 9.05 19.92
N VAL A 42 5.77 7.84 20.43
CA VAL A 42 5.49 6.64 19.67
C VAL A 42 4.00 6.69 19.37
N LYS A 43 3.64 6.90 18.11
CA LYS A 43 2.23 6.80 17.70
C LYS A 43 1.80 5.37 18.02
N GLU A 44 0.82 5.22 18.87
CA GLU A 44 0.20 3.92 19.08
C GLU A 44 -0.17 3.32 17.72
N ILE A 45 0.26 2.09 17.51
CA ILE A 45 -0.13 1.35 16.31
C ILE A 45 -1.63 1.13 16.44
N LYS A 46 -2.42 1.87 15.66
CA LYS A 46 -3.87 1.72 15.64
C LYS A 46 -4.18 0.25 15.30
N LYS A 47 -4.84 -0.44 16.21
CA LYS A 47 -5.33 -1.80 15.95
C LYS A 47 -6.24 -1.76 14.72
N LYS A 48 -6.12 -2.74 13.82
CA LYS A 48 -7.02 -2.88 12.67
C LYS A 48 -8.47 -2.92 13.15
N SER A 49 -9.37 -2.27 12.44
CA SER A 49 -10.79 -2.36 12.76
C SER A 49 -11.25 -3.83 12.68
N LYS A 50 -12.23 -4.22 13.50
CA LYS A 50 -12.79 -5.59 13.48
C LYS A 50 -13.31 -5.95 12.08
N THR A 51 -13.89 -4.99 11.38
CA THR A 51 -14.38 -5.15 9.99
C THR A 51 -13.26 -5.46 9.01
N LEU A 52 -12.15 -4.70 9.07
CA LEU A 52 -11.00 -4.92 8.19
C LEU A 52 -10.38 -6.31 8.43
N LYS A 53 -10.22 -6.70 9.70
CA LYS A 53 -9.73 -8.03 10.04
C LYS A 53 -10.61 -9.13 9.46
N LYS A 54 -11.95 -9.02 9.60
CA LYS A 54 -12.91 -9.97 9.04
C LYS A 54 -12.78 -10.10 7.51
N LEU A 55 -12.59 -8.98 6.80
CA LEU A 55 -12.37 -9.00 5.35
C LEU A 55 -11.03 -9.66 4.97
N GLU A 56 -9.97 -9.42 5.74
CA GLU A 56 -8.67 -10.04 5.51
C GLU A 56 -8.70 -11.56 5.76
N ASP A 57 -9.41 -12.01 6.79
CA ASP A 57 -9.51 -13.42 7.16
C ASP A 57 -10.41 -14.22 6.19
N ASN A 58 -11.41 -13.56 5.57
CA ASN A 58 -12.40 -14.17 4.66
C ASN A 58 -12.19 -13.75 3.19
N ARG A 59 -10.94 -13.57 2.76
CA ARG A 59 -10.65 -13.24 1.37
C ARG A 59 -11.06 -14.37 0.43
N PHE A 60 -11.75 -14.00 -0.64
CA PHE A 60 -12.12 -14.88 -1.76
C PHE A 60 -11.80 -14.18 -3.08
N SER A 61 -11.95 -14.87 -4.20
CA SER A 61 -11.76 -14.31 -5.53
C SER A 61 -12.93 -14.64 -6.44
N ILE A 62 -13.38 -13.64 -7.20
CA ILE A 62 -14.28 -13.84 -8.35
C ILE A 62 -13.51 -13.89 -9.67
N ILE A 63 -12.19 -13.66 -9.63
CA ILE A 63 -11.32 -13.62 -10.81
C ILE A 63 -10.75 -15.00 -11.10
N THR A 64 -10.50 -15.80 -10.07
CA THR A 64 -9.96 -17.16 -10.19
C THR A 64 -10.45 -18.06 -9.08
N ASP A 65 -10.75 -19.32 -9.43
CA ASP A 65 -11.13 -20.36 -8.47
C ASP A 65 -9.92 -20.98 -7.77
N ASN A 66 -8.73 -20.81 -8.33
CA ASN A 66 -7.51 -21.43 -7.81
C ASN A 66 -6.58 -20.44 -7.11
N LEU A 67 -6.73 -20.35 -5.80
CA LEU A 67 -5.90 -19.49 -4.95
C LEU A 67 -4.49 -20.07 -4.64
N LYS A 68 -4.19 -21.28 -5.13
CA LYS A 68 -2.89 -21.97 -4.87
C LYS A 68 -1.91 -21.83 -6.05
N VAL A 69 -2.26 -21.10 -7.08
CA VAL A 69 -1.43 -20.88 -8.28
C VAL A 69 -1.30 -19.39 -8.52
N CYS A 70 -0.10 -18.91 -8.75
CA CYS A 70 0.12 -17.50 -9.08
C CYS A 70 -0.66 -17.13 -10.33
N TYR A 71 -1.49 -16.11 -10.24
CA TYR A 71 -2.34 -15.67 -11.33
C TYR A 71 -1.55 -15.12 -12.51
N ILE A 72 -0.35 -14.56 -12.24
CA ILE A 72 0.51 -13.95 -13.24
C ILE A 72 1.43 -14.97 -13.93
N CYS A 73 2.27 -15.69 -13.15
CA CYS A 73 3.28 -16.60 -13.72
C CYS A 73 2.89 -18.08 -13.74
N ARG A 74 1.71 -18.43 -13.21
CA ARG A 74 1.17 -19.80 -13.14
C ARG A 74 2.00 -20.81 -12.33
N LYS A 75 3.03 -20.37 -11.62
CA LYS A 75 3.81 -21.21 -10.68
C LYS A 75 3.08 -21.38 -9.35
N ARG A 76 3.54 -22.35 -8.53
CA ARG A 76 2.94 -22.69 -7.21
C ARG A 76 3.90 -22.46 -6.04
N PRO A 77 4.56 -21.30 -5.88
CA PRO A 77 5.31 -20.99 -4.66
C PRO A 77 4.32 -20.54 -3.55
N LYS A 78 4.86 -20.03 -2.44
CA LYS A 78 4.02 -19.36 -1.43
C LYS A 78 3.31 -18.17 -2.06
N MET A 79 1.99 -18.10 -1.89
CA MET A 79 1.14 -17.05 -2.45
C MET A 79 0.83 -15.96 -1.43
N ASP A 80 0.83 -14.73 -1.91
CA ASP A 80 0.18 -13.59 -1.26
C ASP A 80 -1.17 -13.34 -1.97
N LEU A 81 -2.21 -13.04 -1.21
CA LEU A 81 -3.47 -12.60 -1.77
C LEU A 81 -3.44 -11.09 -1.95
N ASN A 82 -3.35 -10.65 -3.21
CA ASN A 82 -3.23 -9.24 -3.59
C ASN A 82 -4.58 -8.66 -4.00
N GLU A 83 -4.93 -7.54 -3.41
CA GLU A 83 -6.12 -6.77 -3.80
C GLU A 83 -5.82 -6.00 -5.10
N VAL A 84 -6.59 -6.27 -6.16
CA VAL A 84 -6.37 -5.66 -7.50
C VAL A 84 -6.49 -4.15 -7.45
N PHE A 85 -7.43 -3.63 -6.65
CA PHE A 85 -7.55 -2.20 -6.37
C PHE A 85 -7.07 -1.93 -4.95
N GLY A 86 -5.83 -1.49 -4.82
CA GLY A 86 -5.19 -1.19 -3.54
C GLY A 86 -5.56 0.20 -2.99
N GLY A 87 -4.82 0.63 -1.97
CA GLY A 87 -5.00 1.95 -1.35
C GLY A 87 -6.39 2.12 -0.72
N SER A 88 -7.09 3.21 -1.08
CA SER A 88 -8.44 3.51 -0.57
C SER A 88 -9.47 2.45 -0.97
N ASN A 89 -9.27 1.75 -2.08
CA ASN A 89 -10.19 0.76 -2.62
C ASN A 89 -9.91 -0.67 -2.13
N ARG A 90 -8.91 -0.86 -1.26
CA ARG A 90 -8.52 -2.17 -0.75
C ARG A 90 -9.67 -2.93 -0.08
N GLN A 91 -10.45 -2.26 0.75
CA GLN A 91 -11.58 -2.88 1.44
C GLN A 91 -12.69 -3.32 0.46
N MET A 92 -12.93 -2.49 -0.57
CA MET A 92 -13.91 -2.83 -1.61
C MET A 92 -13.43 -4.00 -2.45
N SER A 93 -12.13 -4.06 -2.79
CA SER A 93 -11.56 -5.23 -3.47
C SER A 93 -11.78 -6.52 -2.69
N MET A 94 -11.52 -6.53 -1.38
CA MET A 94 -11.78 -7.70 -0.53
C MET A 94 -13.26 -8.02 -0.41
N LYS A 95 -14.12 -7.00 -0.25
CA LYS A 95 -15.58 -7.15 -0.14
C LYS A 95 -16.19 -7.84 -1.36
N TYR A 96 -15.72 -7.50 -2.54
CA TYR A 96 -16.24 -7.99 -3.81
C TYR A 96 -15.41 -9.11 -4.45
N GLY A 97 -14.41 -9.64 -3.74
CA GLY A 97 -13.59 -10.74 -4.24
C GLY A 97 -12.66 -10.36 -5.41
N LEU A 98 -12.31 -9.07 -5.55
CA LEU A 98 -11.36 -8.59 -6.56
C LEU A 98 -9.94 -8.75 -6.05
N VAL A 99 -9.58 -10.02 -5.79
CA VAL A 99 -8.32 -10.46 -5.19
C VAL A 99 -7.71 -11.53 -6.07
N ILE A 100 -6.41 -11.46 -6.31
CA ILE A 100 -5.66 -12.45 -7.08
C ILE A 100 -4.52 -13.04 -6.25
N PRO A 101 -4.26 -14.36 -6.34
CA PRO A 101 -3.09 -14.98 -5.75
C PRO A 101 -1.86 -14.62 -6.58
N VAL A 102 -0.83 -14.08 -5.94
CA VAL A 102 0.44 -13.75 -6.61
C VAL A 102 1.63 -14.23 -5.79
N CYS A 103 2.67 -14.73 -6.44
CA CYS A 103 3.92 -15.01 -5.76
C CYS A 103 4.66 -13.71 -5.45
N ARG A 104 5.65 -13.78 -4.55
CA ARG A 104 6.37 -12.59 -4.07
C ARG A 104 7.01 -11.78 -5.20
N GLU A 105 7.58 -12.44 -6.18
CA GLU A 105 8.21 -11.81 -7.35
C GLU A 105 7.17 -11.08 -8.21
N CYS A 106 6.08 -11.76 -8.55
CA CYS A 106 5.00 -11.16 -9.33
C CYS A 106 4.26 -10.05 -8.58
N HIS A 107 4.18 -10.13 -7.24
CA HIS A 107 3.62 -9.05 -6.41
C HIS A 107 4.49 -7.79 -6.54
N THR A 108 5.81 -7.94 -6.42
CA THR A 108 6.75 -6.84 -6.62
C THR A 108 6.64 -6.23 -8.02
N GLN A 109 6.55 -7.06 -9.06
CA GLN A 109 6.35 -6.58 -10.43
C GLN A 109 5.02 -5.84 -10.59
N TYR A 110 3.94 -6.38 -10.02
CA TYR A 110 2.62 -5.75 -10.03
C TYR A 110 2.64 -4.34 -9.41
N ASP A 111 3.38 -4.15 -8.32
CA ASP A 111 3.50 -2.84 -7.65
C ASP A 111 4.33 -1.84 -8.47
N LEU A 112 5.34 -2.30 -9.18
CA LEU A 112 6.26 -1.46 -9.95
C LEU A 112 5.77 -1.19 -11.37
N ASP A 113 5.17 -2.18 -12.04
CA ASP A 113 4.74 -2.08 -13.42
C ASP A 113 3.30 -1.57 -13.54
N LYS A 114 3.17 -0.34 -14.02
CA LYS A 114 1.88 0.33 -14.22
C LYS A 114 1.04 -0.33 -15.33
N GLU A 115 1.66 -0.84 -16.37
CA GLU A 115 0.94 -1.46 -17.50
C GLU A 115 0.39 -2.81 -17.10
N LEU A 116 1.19 -3.62 -16.43
CA LEU A 116 0.78 -4.89 -15.84
C LEU A 116 -0.40 -4.67 -14.87
N ARG A 117 -0.29 -3.71 -13.97
CA ARG A 117 -1.35 -3.36 -13.03
C ARG A 117 -2.63 -2.91 -13.74
N ASN A 118 -2.53 -2.03 -14.72
CA ASN A 118 -3.68 -1.56 -15.49
C ASN A 118 -4.39 -2.72 -16.23
N ARG A 119 -3.64 -3.68 -16.76
CA ARG A 119 -4.19 -4.86 -17.42
C ARG A 119 -5.09 -5.65 -16.47
N TYR A 120 -4.58 -6.00 -15.29
CA TYR A 120 -5.36 -6.77 -14.31
C TYR A 120 -6.49 -5.95 -13.67
N GLN A 121 -6.34 -4.64 -13.55
CA GLN A 121 -7.43 -3.77 -13.09
C GLN A 121 -8.60 -3.74 -14.08
N LYS A 122 -8.32 -3.73 -15.39
CA LYS A 122 -9.35 -3.85 -16.42
C LYS A 122 -10.05 -5.22 -16.39
N GLU A 123 -9.26 -6.28 -16.30
CA GLU A 123 -9.79 -7.64 -16.19
C GLU A 123 -10.70 -7.80 -14.95
N ALA A 124 -10.26 -7.28 -13.81
CA ALA A 124 -11.04 -7.30 -12.58
C ALA A 124 -12.35 -6.48 -12.68
N GLN A 125 -12.32 -5.34 -13.37
CA GLN A 125 -13.52 -4.57 -13.65
C GLN A 125 -14.50 -5.37 -14.50
N LEU A 126 -14.04 -6.03 -15.58
CA LEU A 126 -14.90 -6.90 -16.40
C LEU A 126 -15.54 -8.01 -15.58
N LYS A 127 -14.73 -8.69 -14.75
CA LYS A 127 -15.26 -9.76 -13.88
C LYS A 127 -16.27 -9.26 -12.87
N PHE A 128 -16.10 -8.06 -12.36
CA PHE A 128 -17.09 -7.43 -11.51
C PHE A 128 -18.38 -7.14 -12.28
N GLU A 129 -18.27 -6.59 -13.49
CA GLU A 129 -19.40 -6.19 -14.32
C GLU A 129 -20.17 -7.39 -14.93
N GLU A 130 -19.57 -8.59 -14.98
CA GLU A 130 -20.28 -9.85 -15.30
C GLU A 130 -21.30 -10.24 -14.22
N ILE A 131 -21.10 -9.82 -12.97
CA ILE A 131 -21.91 -10.21 -11.80
C ILE A 131 -22.76 -9.02 -11.31
N HIS A 132 -22.22 -7.82 -11.45
CA HIS A 132 -22.76 -6.57 -10.95
C HIS A 132 -22.85 -5.53 -12.07
N SER A 133 -23.59 -4.44 -11.85
CA SER A 133 -23.69 -3.37 -12.84
C SER A 133 -22.42 -2.50 -12.89
N HIS A 134 -22.16 -1.90 -14.06
CA HIS A 134 -21.13 -0.86 -14.24
C HIS A 134 -21.36 0.34 -13.30
N GLU A 135 -22.62 0.73 -13.10
CA GLU A 135 -22.97 1.82 -12.20
C GLU A 135 -22.52 1.53 -10.75
N LEU A 136 -22.74 0.31 -10.27
CA LEU A 136 -22.24 -0.10 -8.95
C LEU A 136 -20.73 -0.05 -8.88
N PHE A 137 -20.03 -0.50 -9.94
CA PHE A 137 -18.56 -0.40 -10.00
C PHE A 137 -18.09 1.05 -9.85
N MET A 138 -18.70 1.96 -10.63
CA MET A 138 -18.38 3.39 -10.56
C MET A 138 -18.68 4.00 -9.19
N ASN A 139 -19.76 3.58 -8.55
CA ASN A 139 -20.13 4.04 -7.21
C ASN A 139 -19.15 3.59 -6.12
N GLU A 140 -18.63 2.37 -6.20
CA GLU A 140 -17.73 1.79 -5.18
C GLU A 140 -16.25 2.19 -5.43
N PHE A 141 -15.78 2.14 -6.68
CA PHE A 141 -14.36 2.31 -7.03
C PHE A 141 -14.01 3.72 -7.54
N LYS A 142 -15.02 4.54 -7.90
CA LYS A 142 -14.87 5.95 -8.33
C LYS A 142 -13.99 6.16 -9.57
N LYS A 143 -13.71 5.09 -10.33
CA LYS A 143 -12.83 5.16 -11.51
C LYS A 143 -13.17 4.05 -12.49
N ASP A 144 -13.32 4.43 -13.76
CA ASP A 144 -13.41 3.50 -14.88
C ASP A 144 -12.01 3.25 -15.46
N TYR A 145 -11.60 1.99 -15.49
CA TYR A 145 -10.30 1.57 -16.01
C TYR A 145 -10.29 1.32 -17.52
N PHE A 146 -11.47 1.28 -18.15
CA PHE A 146 -11.62 1.22 -19.61
C PHE A 146 -11.70 2.59 -20.28
N ARG A 147 -11.74 3.67 -19.52
CA ARG A 147 -11.95 5.01 -20.06
C ARG A 147 -11.03 5.27 -21.24
N ARG A 148 -11.57 5.09 -22.44
CA ARG A 148 -10.97 5.59 -23.67
C ARG A 148 -10.95 7.11 -23.53
N LYS A 149 -9.77 7.72 -23.72
CA LYS A 149 -9.73 9.17 -23.89
C LYS A 149 -10.72 9.47 -25.02
N MET A 150 -11.83 10.14 -24.71
CA MET A 150 -12.64 10.75 -25.78
C MET A 150 -11.70 11.73 -26.47
N LYS A 151 -11.45 11.47 -27.77
CA LYS A 151 -10.72 12.39 -28.64
C LYS A 151 -11.55 13.65 -28.85
#